data_3821301548ea85c506af286255ffd01e
#
_entry.id   3821301548ea85c506af286255ffd01e
#
_cell.length_a   1.000
_cell.length_b   1.000
_cell.length_c   1.000
_cell.angle_alpha   90.00
_cell.angle_beta   90.00
_cell.angle_gamma   90.00
#
_symmetry.space_group_name_H-M   'P 1'
#
loop_
_entity.id
_entity.type
_entity.pdbx_description
1 polymer ?
#
loop_
_entity_poly.entity_id
_entity_poly.type
_entity_poly.pdbx_seq_one_letter_code
_entity_poly.pdbx_strand_id
1 'polypeptide(L)'
;MYKLVRTSRLYEQIVQQIEESIVKGDLKPGDQLPAERELAQRFGVSRTAVREAVKALREKGLVEAYSGRGTFITDGTTQAVRQSLDLITKIGQPEGSTQLAEVRAILEPEIAALAAIRIQEPELATMREAEIGRASCRERV
;
A
#
# COMPACT_ATOMS: atom_id res chain seq x y z
N MET A 1 -33.27 13.61 12.60
CA MET A 1 -31.97 13.12 13.07
C MET A 1 -31.84 11.69 12.58
N TYR A 2 -31.05 11.46 11.51
CA TYR A 2 -30.91 10.15 10.88
C TYR A 2 -29.77 9.39 11.53
N LYS A 3 -30.05 8.21 12.09
CA LYS A 3 -29.00 7.26 12.50
C LYS A 3 -28.68 6.37 11.31
N LEU A 4 -27.52 6.55 10.75
CA LEU A 4 -27.05 5.69 9.71
C LEU A 4 -26.46 4.43 10.24
N VAL A 5 -27.00 3.39 9.72
CA VAL A 5 -26.61 2.45 9.72
C VAL A 5 -26.12 1.21 9.17
N ARG A 6 -25.61 0.28 9.03
CA ARG A 6 -25.40 -1.17 8.85
C ARG A 6 -24.76 -1.66 7.53
N THR A 7 -24.59 -0.86 6.51
CA THR A 7 -23.87 -1.28 5.31
C THR A 7 -22.34 -1.29 5.55
N SER A 8 -21.85 -0.43 6.45
CA SER A 8 -20.44 -0.36 6.80
C SER A 8 -19.89 -1.66 7.38
N ARG A 9 -20.66 -2.39 8.17
CA ARG A 9 -20.18 -3.62 8.84
C ARG A 9 -19.91 -4.80 7.91
N LEU A 10 -20.61 -4.91 6.78
CA LEU A 10 -20.43 -6.04 5.87
C LEU A 10 -19.12 -5.93 5.08
N TYR A 11 -18.85 -4.77 4.50
CA TYR A 11 -17.60 -4.60 3.76
C TYR A 11 -16.38 -4.62 4.70
N GLU A 12 -16.52 -4.08 5.93
CA GLU A 12 -15.46 -4.14 6.94
C GLU A 12 -15.12 -5.59 7.33
N GLN A 13 -16.11 -6.45 7.48
CA GLN A 13 -15.90 -7.88 7.75
C GLN A 13 -15.19 -8.58 6.59
N ILE A 14 -15.52 -8.23 5.34
CA ILE A 14 -14.83 -8.77 4.16
C ILE A 14 -13.38 -8.30 4.15
N VAL A 15 -13.14 -7.01 4.39
CA VAL A 15 -11.79 -6.45 4.49
C VAL A 15 -10.98 -7.19 5.53
N GLN A 16 -11.52 -7.35 6.74
CA GLN A 16 -10.85 -8.03 7.83
C GLN A 16 -10.50 -9.49 7.48
N GLN A 17 -11.41 -10.24 6.88
CA GLN A 17 -11.14 -11.65 6.50
C GLN A 17 -10.04 -11.74 5.44
N ILE A 18 -10.01 -10.82 4.47
CA ILE A 18 -8.95 -10.79 3.46
C ILE A 18 -7.61 -10.39 4.09
N GLU A 19 -7.59 -9.39 4.98
CA GLU A 19 -6.41 -9.00 5.75
C GLU A 19 -5.87 -10.17 6.59
N GLU A 20 -6.73 -10.89 7.27
CA GLU A 20 -6.34 -12.08 8.04
C GLU A 20 -5.73 -13.16 7.13
N SER A 21 -6.27 -13.38 5.94
CA SER A 21 -5.74 -14.34 4.98
C SER A 21 -4.36 -13.92 4.45
N ILE A 22 -4.13 -12.62 4.27
CA ILE A 22 -2.82 -12.09 3.91
C ILE A 22 -1.81 -12.29 5.06
N VAL A 23 -2.21 -11.96 6.28
CA VAL A 23 -1.35 -12.11 7.48
C VAL A 23 -1.01 -13.57 7.75
N LYS A 24 -1.95 -14.49 7.55
CA LYS A 24 -1.73 -15.95 7.69
C LYS A 24 -0.88 -16.53 6.56
N GLY A 25 -0.70 -15.80 5.45
CA GLY A 25 0.04 -16.27 4.29
C GLY A 25 -0.78 -17.14 3.33
N ASP A 26 -2.11 -17.22 3.52
CA ASP A 26 -3.02 -17.90 2.60
C ASP A 26 -3.14 -17.13 1.27
N LEU A 27 -3.02 -15.80 1.32
CA LEU A 27 -2.92 -14.91 0.19
C LEU A 27 -1.55 -14.23 0.20
N LYS A 28 -0.80 -14.38 -0.88
CA LYS A 28 0.56 -13.86 -1.02
C LYS A 28 0.61 -12.70 -2.00
N PRO A 29 1.61 -11.81 -1.89
CA PRO A 29 1.87 -10.82 -2.92
C PRO A 29 1.96 -11.44 -4.32
N GLY A 30 1.23 -10.88 -5.28
CA GLY A 30 1.10 -11.40 -6.63
C GLY A 30 -0.09 -12.34 -6.86
N ASP A 31 -0.74 -12.84 -5.81
CA ASP A 31 -1.93 -13.67 -5.95
C ASP A 31 -3.11 -12.81 -6.46
N GLN A 32 -3.87 -13.39 -7.36
CA GLN A 32 -5.06 -12.76 -7.91
C GLN A 32 -6.26 -13.01 -6.98
N LEU A 33 -6.93 -11.94 -6.57
CA LEU A 33 -8.23 -12.06 -5.91
C LEU A 33 -9.28 -12.59 -6.89
N PRO A 34 -10.18 -13.47 -6.44
CA PRO A 34 -11.33 -13.88 -7.25
C PRO A 34 -12.14 -12.66 -7.70
N ALA A 35 -12.83 -12.79 -8.83
CA ALA A 35 -13.67 -11.73 -9.36
C ALA A 35 -14.75 -11.30 -8.34
N GLU A 36 -15.15 -10.02 -8.35
CA GLU A 36 -16.16 -9.48 -7.42
C GLU A 36 -17.44 -10.34 -7.34
N ARG A 37 -17.85 -10.92 -8.48
CA ARG A 37 -19.00 -11.81 -8.56
C ARG A 37 -18.78 -13.09 -7.73
N GLU A 38 -17.61 -13.66 -7.85
CA GLU A 38 -17.25 -14.89 -7.14
C GLU A 38 -17.06 -14.63 -5.64
N LEU A 39 -16.41 -13.52 -5.28
CA LEU A 39 -16.28 -13.09 -3.88
C LEU A 39 -17.67 -12.86 -3.26
N ALA A 40 -18.58 -12.22 -3.98
CA ALA A 40 -19.95 -12.01 -3.51
C ALA A 40 -20.67 -13.34 -3.21
N GLN A 41 -20.49 -14.34 -4.07
CA GLN A 41 -21.04 -15.68 -3.85
C GLN A 41 -20.38 -16.37 -2.64
N ARG A 42 -19.05 -16.32 -2.52
CA ARG A 42 -18.31 -16.96 -1.43
C ARG A 42 -18.64 -16.35 -0.07
N PHE A 43 -18.77 -15.05 0.02
CA PHE A 43 -19.12 -14.34 1.24
C PHE A 43 -20.63 -14.27 1.52
N GLY A 44 -21.48 -14.65 0.56
CA GLY A 44 -22.93 -14.57 0.72
C GLY A 44 -23.45 -13.14 0.82
N VAL A 45 -22.82 -12.19 0.13
CA VAL A 45 -23.11 -10.75 0.19
C VAL A 45 -23.40 -10.17 -1.19
N SER A 46 -23.84 -8.90 -1.22
CA SER A 46 -24.04 -8.18 -2.47
C SER A 46 -22.71 -7.84 -3.15
N ARG A 47 -22.71 -7.75 -4.48
CA ARG A 47 -21.55 -7.29 -5.26
C ARG A 47 -21.11 -5.88 -4.87
N THR A 48 -22.04 -5.03 -4.45
CA THR A 48 -21.75 -3.68 -3.97
C THR A 48 -20.90 -3.71 -2.70
N ALA A 49 -21.22 -4.58 -1.73
CA ALA A 49 -20.43 -4.73 -0.52
C ALA A 49 -19.00 -5.21 -0.81
N VAL A 50 -18.86 -6.15 -1.76
CA VAL A 50 -17.53 -6.61 -2.20
C VAL A 50 -16.75 -5.49 -2.89
N ARG A 51 -17.39 -4.69 -3.74
CA ARG A 51 -16.74 -3.57 -4.41
C ARG A 51 -16.23 -2.52 -3.42
N GLU A 52 -17.02 -2.20 -2.39
CA GLU A 52 -16.59 -1.30 -1.32
C GLU A 52 -15.41 -1.90 -0.51
N ALA A 53 -15.45 -3.20 -0.25
CA ALA A 53 -14.32 -3.89 0.41
C ALA A 53 -13.04 -3.83 -0.43
N VAL A 54 -13.13 -4.14 -1.72
CA VAL A 54 -11.97 -4.07 -2.63
C VAL A 54 -11.44 -2.64 -2.74
N LYS A 55 -12.33 -1.64 -2.76
CA LYS A 55 -11.93 -0.23 -2.72
C LYS A 55 -11.17 0.11 -1.45
N ALA A 56 -11.68 -0.30 -0.28
CA ALA A 56 -11.01 -0.07 1.00
C ALA A 56 -9.64 -0.79 1.08
N LEU A 57 -9.53 -2.01 0.56
CA LEU A 57 -8.26 -2.73 0.46
C LEU A 57 -7.25 -2.01 -0.45
N ARG A 58 -7.72 -1.40 -1.55
CA ARG A 58 -6.87 -0.58 -2.42
C ARG A 58 -6.39 0.69 -1.72
N GLU A 59 -7.26 1.37 -0.99
CA GLU A 59 -6.91 2.55 -0.20
C GLU A 59 -5.88 2.22 0.88
N LYS A 60 -5.94 1.01 1.44
CA LYS A 60 -4.91 0.48 2.36
C LYS A 60 -3.63 0.01 1.64
N GLY A 61 -3.61 -0.02 0.32
CA GLY A 61 -2.48 -0.49 -0.47
C GLY A 61 -2.25 -2.00 -0.44
N LEU A 62 -3.25 -2.77 0.01
CA LEU A 62 -3.16 -4.24 0.12
C LEU A 62 -3.47 -4.95 -1.20
N VAL A 63 -4.20 -4.28 -2.08
CA VAL A 63 -4.51 -4.80 -3.41
C VAL A 63 -4.40 -3.73 -4.48
N GLU A 64 -4.09 -4.14 -5.70
CA GLU A 64 -4.04 -3.29 -6.88
C GLU A 64 -4.88 -3.88 -8.01
N ALA A 65 -5.67 -3.03 -8.67
CA ALA A 65 -6.53 -3.45 -9.77
C ALA A 65 -5.92 -3.04 -11.11
N TYR A 66 -5.76 -4.02 -11.98
CA TYR A 66 -5.30 -3.84 -13.35
C TYR A 66 -6.46 -4.02 -14.33
N SER A 67 -6.68 -3.04 -15.19
CA SER A 67 -7.75 -3.08 -16.18
C SER A 67 -7.64 -4.32 -17.06
N GLY A 68 -8.72 -5.09 -17.16
CA GLY A 68 -8.79 -6.33 -17.95
C GLY A 68 -8.03 -7.53 -17.37
N ARG A 69 -7.26 -7.36 -16.29
CA ARG A 69 -6.45 -8.44 -15.70
C ARG A 69 -6.94 -8.88 -14.32
N GLY A 70 -7.66 -8.02 -13.61
CA GLY A 70 -8.20 -8.33 -12.28
C GLY A 70 -7.52 -7.58 -11.15
N THR A 71 -7.79 -8.00 -9.94
CA THR A 71 -7.24 -7.43 -8.71
C THR A 71 -6.22 -8.39 -8.09
N PHE A 72 -5.08 -7.88 -7.72
CA PHE A 72 -3.94 -8.67 -7.20
C PHE A 72 -3.54 -8.18 -5.82
N ILE A 73 -3.07 -9.08 -4.98
CA ILE A 73 -2.46 -8.77 -3.70
C ILE A 73 -1.13 -8.06 -3.95
N THR A 74 -0.92 -6.94 -3.29
CA THR A 74 0.33 -6.19 -3.38
C THR A 74 1.30 -6.62 -2.27
N ASP A 75 2.57 -6.31 -2.46
CA ASP A 75 3.54 -6.26 -1.36
C ASP A 75 3.26 -4.98 -0.54
N GLY A 76 2.15 -5.02 0.20
CA GLY A 76 1.54 -3.87 0.86
C GLY A 76 2.44 -3.14 1.86
N THR A 77 3.55 -3.76 2.28
CA THR A 77 4.44 -3.21 3.29
C THR A 77 5.09 -1.92 2.81
N THR A 78 5.63 -1.91 1.60
CA THR A 78 6.36 -0.75 1.08
C THR A 78 5.42 0.42 0.72
N GLN A 79 4.27 0.12 0.14
CA GLN A 79 3.33 1.16 -0.31
C GLN A 79 2.54 1.79 0.84
N ALA A 80 2.10 0.99 1.81
CA ALA A 80 1.42 1.49 3.00
C ALA A 80 2.35 2.36 3.86
N VAL A 81 3.61 1.95 4.02
CA VAL A 81 4.62 2.75 4.72
C VAL A 81 4.89 4.05 3.97
N ARG A 82 5.04 4.02 2.65
CA ARG A 82 5.21 5.24 1.85
C ARG A 82 4.04 6.20 1.97
N GLN A 83 2.81 5.72 1.86
CA GLN A 83 1.61 6.55 1.99
C GLN A 83 1.48 7.15 3.39
N SER A 84 1.80 6.38 4.42
CA SER A 84 1.80 6.87 5.80
C SER A 84 2.85 7.94 6.03
N LEU A 85 4.07 7.75 5.52
CA LEU A 85 5.14 8.74 5.59
C LEU A 85 4.82 9.99 4.79
N ASP A 86 4.25 9.86 3.58
CA ASP A 86 3.79 10.98 2.77
C ASP A 86 2.68 11.78 3.47
N LEU A 87 1.77 11.10 4.15
CA LEU A 87 0.70 11.76 4.91
C LEU A 87 1.27 12.51 6.11
N ILE A 88 2.17 11.90 6.87
CA ILE A 88 2.85 12.54 8.01
C ILE A 88 3.62 13.76 7.55
N THR A 89 4.32 13.71 6.41
CA THR A 89 5.06 14.85 5.88
C THR A 89 4.16 15.99 5.37
N LYS A 90 2.94 15.66 4.89
CA LYS A 90 1.97 16.65 4.40
C LYS A 90 1.15 17.30 5.50
N ILE A 91 0.85 16.56 6.57
CA ILE A 91 0.04 17.02 7.71
C ILE A 91 0.92 17.54 8.83
N GLY A 92 2.18 17.15 8.86
CA GLY A 92 3.12 17.46 9.93
C GLY A 92 3.25 18.97 10.16
N GLN A 93 2.90 19.40 11.36
CA GLN A 93 3.27 20.69 11.90
C GLN A 93 4.81 20.80 11.93
N PRO A 94 5.39 22.01 11.95
CA PRO A 94 6.85 22.20 11.97
C PRO A 94 7.58 21.37 13.05
N GLU A 95 6.91 21.13 14.17
CA GLU A 95 7.43 20.32 15.28
C GLU A 95 7.47 18.82 14.95
N GLY A 96 6.52 18.30 14.17
CA GLY A 96 6.51 16.90 13.72
C GLY A 96 7.60 16.61 12.68
N SER A 97 8.06 17.61 11.95
CA SER A 97 9.12 17.44 10.97
C SER A 97 10.48 17.18 11.60
N THR A 98 10.75 17.77 12.77
CA THR A 98 12.01 17.56 13.52
C THR A 98 12.08 16.15 14.10
N GLN A 99 11.01 15.69 14.72
CA GLN A 99 10.91 14.32 15.25
C GLN A 99 11.02 13.27 14.14
N LEU A 100 10.39 13.51 12.99
CA LEU A 100 10.52 12.64 11.84
C LEU A 100 11.95 12.63 11.29
N ALA A 101 12.63 13.77 11.27
CA ALA A 101 14.02 13.86 10.85
C ALA A 101 14.94 13.06 11.79
N GLU A 102 14.70 13.10 13.09
CA GLU A 102 15.45 12.29 14.08
C GLU A 102 15.24 10.79 13.83
N VAL A 103 14.00 10.34 13.64
CA VAL A 103 13.70 8.93 13.33
C VAL A 103 14.36 8.51 12.02
N ARG A 104 14.31 9.33 11.00
CA ARG A 104 14.98 9.07 9.72
C ARG A 104 16.49 8.98 9.84
N ALA A 105 17.09 9.87 10.62
CA ALA A 105 18.54 9.86 10.88
C ALA A 105 19.01 8.57 11.56
N ILE A 106 18.15 7.93 12.34
CA ILE A 106 18.46 6.65 13.00
C ILE A 106 18.24 5.48 12.04
N LEU A 107 17.16 5.49 11.27
CA LEU A 107 16.76 4.34 10.44
C LEU A 107 17.41 4.30 9.05
N GLU A 108 17.58 5.44 8.40
CA GLU A 108 18.06 5.48 7.01
C GLU A 108 19.47 4.90 6.82
N PRO A 109 20.45 5.13 7.71
CA PRO A 109 21.76 4.51 7.56
C PRO A 109 21.73 2.99 7.62
N GLU A 110 20.95 2.42 8.53
CA GLU A 110 20.80 0.97 8.68
C GLU A 110 20.07 0.35 7.49
N ILE A 111 19.01 1.01 7.02
CA ILE A 111 18.28 0.58 5.84
C ILE A 111 19.18 0.64 4.61
N ALA A 112 19.96 1.71 4.44
CA ALA A 112 20.89 1.85 3.33
C ALA A 112 21.99 0.78 3.35
N ALA A 113 22.54 0.47 4.52
CA ALA A 113 23.52 -0.59 4.67
C ALA A 113 22.96 -1.96 4.29
N LEU A 114 21.75 -2.29 4.76
CA LEU A 114 21.07 -3.54 4.40
C LEU A 114 20.72 -3.60 2.90
N ALA A 115 20.27 -2.49 2.33
CA ALA A 115 19.98 -2.39 0.91
C ALA A 115 21.25 -2.60 0.07
N ALA A 116 22.37 -2.00 0.44
CA ALA A 116 23.65 -2.15 -0.25
C ALA A 116 24.15 -3.61 -0.28
N ILE A 117 23.84 -4.39 0.75
CA ILE A 117 24.22 -5.82 0.81
C ILE A 117 23.29 -6.67 -0.07
N ARG A 118 22.04 -6.28 -0.24
CA ARG A 118 20.98 -7.09 -0.88
C ARG A 118 20.65 -6.68 -2.31
N ILE A 119 21.08 -5.49 -2.73
CA ILE A 119 20.77 -4.94 -4.05
C ILE A 119 21.35 -5.79 -5.17
N GLN A 120 20.57 -5.98 -6.21
CA GLN A 120 21.01 -6.66 -7.44
C GLN A 120 21.23 -5.64 -8.55
N GLU A 121 21.98 -6.04 -9.59
CA GLU A 121 22.38 -5.15 -10.68
C GLU A 121 21.22 -4.43 -11.39
N PRO A 122 20.06 -5.06 -11.67
CA PRO A 122 18.92 -4.37 -12.27
C PRO A 122 18.35 -3.22 -11.41
N GLU A 123 18.32 -3.42 -10.10
CA GLU A 123 17.84 -2.43 -9.14
C GLU A 123 18.82 -1.26 -9.01
N LEU A 124 20.12 -1.57 -9.02
CA LEU A 124 21.19 -0.58 -8.99
C LEU A 124 21.15 0.30 -10.24
N ALA A 125 20.92 -0.27 -11.43
CA ALA A 125 20.78 0.47 -12.68
C ALA A 125 19.58 1.44 -12.60
N THR A 126 18.43 0.99 -12.10
CA THR A 126 17.24 1.83 -11.91
C THR A 126 17.49 2.99 -10.94
N MET A 127 18.24 2.74 -9.86
CA MET A 127 18.62 3.81 -8.92
C MET A 127 19.52 4.85 -9.56
N ARG A 128 20.52 4.43 -10.36
CA ARG A 128 21.41 5.34 -11.10
C ARG A 128 20.65 6.23 -12.08
N GLU A 129 19.71 5.67 -12.83
CA GLU A 129 18.84 6.45 -13.73
C GLU A 129 18.01 7.49 -12.99
N ALA A 130 17.43 7.12 -11.84
CA ALA A 130 16.64 8.03 -11.02
C ALA A 130 17.48 9.18 -10.43
N GLU A 131 18.74 8.94 -10.12
CA GLU A 131 19.67 9.95 -9.61
C GLU A 131 20.09 10.94 -10.70
N ILE A 132 20.40 10.45 -11.90
CA ILE A 132 20.71 11.28 -13.05
C ILE A 132 19.53 12.21 -13.41
N GLY A 133 18.30 11.70 -13.36
CA GLY A 133 17.08 12.48 -13.56
C GLY A 133 16.91 13.63 -12.56
N ARG A 134 17.32 13.46 -11.31
CA ARG A 134 17.28 14.51 -10.26
C ARG A 134 18.38 15.56 -10.46
N ALA A 135 19.57 15.17 -10.87
CA ALA A 135 20.67 16.07 -11.14
C ALA A 135 20.31 17.04 -12.29
N SER A 136 19.75 16.53 -13.38
CA SER A 136 19.32 17.35 -14.53
C SER A 136 18.18 18.33 -14.22
N CYS A 137 17.38 18.05 -13.17
CA CYS A 137 16.31 18.95 -12.72
C CYS A 137 16.82 20.10 -11.86
N ARG A 138 17.95 19.93 -11.16
CA ARG A 138 18.59 20.98 -10.35
C ARG A 138 19.35 22.03 -11.17
N GLU A 139 19.81 21.69 -12.35
CA GLU A 139 20.53 22.60 -13.22
C GLU A 139 19.63 23.55 -14.06
N ARG A 140 18.31 23.40 -13.95
CA ARG A 140 17.32 24.20 -14.70
C ARG A 140 16.56 25.25 -13.85
N VAL A 141 17.07 25.62 -12.68
CA VAL A 141 16.50 26.72 -11.86
C VAL A 141 17.44 27.89 -11.79
#